data_a45c9eb91601c498dfbefd8917721d72
#
_entry.id   a45c9eb91601c498dfbefd8917721d72
#
_cell.length_a   1.000
_cell.length_b   1.000
_cell.length_c   1.000
_cell.angle_alpha   90.00
_cell.angle_beta   90.00
_cell.angle_gamma   90.00
#
_symmetry.space_group_name_H-M   'P 1'
#
loop_
_entity.id
_entity.type
_entity.pdbx_description
1 polymer ?
#
loop_
_entity_poly.entity_id
_entity_poly.type
_entity_poly.pdbx_seq_one_letter_code
_entity_poly.pdbx_strand_id
1 'polypeptide(L)'
;MIRPPRSTKAVLSLCVLAFGCSSNTEAPTGGAGAAAQAGASSLPGAGRSSTSSGGQGGSATAPNGGTSGSVALAGAPNSAAGSAGTANTAGNAGAPASSAGAGGAGSDVVITIENGGFWNDTTGKRIEAHGAGLILDGGTWYWIGEDKSKNSGNFNAVNAYSSKDLSHWKFENAIITKSTSTELAASGRIIERPKVIYNATTKQYVMWLHWDGNSYGDAEAGVFTCATIAGDYKLSSHFRPNANMSRDDTLFKDDDGKAYFISAANENADLMLYELSDDYLTIKRQVLKLTTAKREAPAMFKQGGRYFLITSAATGWDSNQAEYFSATALDGPWTALTKLGNSTTYDTQSAYVIPVQGLKSTTYVYAGDRWQDPDLVGSKYIWLPLKVSGTTLSMDNYDKWQLNVTQGTWSTNIDDGFLPQGAWTLLHADSEETQGEDGHATNAFDGSPSTIWHTQYTPTTTEHPHEIQIDMGASYSLTGFRYLPRQDTDDHGMVAQYEFYASADSANWGTAVATGTFNTDRKEKRVPFAAKTARYLRFVALTEINGEAWTSVAELDAIGVLQ
;
A
#
# COMPACT_ATOMS: atom_id res chain seq x y z
N MET A 1 3.43 52.58 28.45
CA MET A 1 4.42 51.99 29.36
C MET A 1 5.35 51.12 28.53
N ILE A 2 6.58 51.42 28.63
CA ILE A 2 7.78 51.13 27.85
C ILE A 2 8.09 49.62 27.74
N ARG A 3 8.36 49.16 26.49
CA ARG A 3 8.99 47.86 26.22
C ARG A 3 10.51 47.96 26.38
N PRO A 4 11.23 46.98 26.96
CA PRO A 4 12.68 46.91 26.85
C PRO A 4 13.13 46.05 25.64
N PRO A 5 14.39 46.23 25.16
CA PRO A 5 14.85 45.75 23.85
C PRO A 5 15.43 44.36 23.87
N ARG A 6 15.44 43.76 22.67
CA ARG A 6 16.04 42.44 22.36
C ARG A 6 17.58 42.51 22.40
N SER A 7 18.21 41.55 23.08
CA SER A 7 19.66 41.35 23.04
C SER A 7 20.00 40.22 22.08
N THR A 8 20.82 40.60 21.11
CA THR A 8 21.51 39.72 20.13
C THR A 8 22.70 39.04 20.83
N LYS A 9 22.79 37.74 20.84
CA LYS A 9 24.02 37.01 21.19
C LYS A 9 24.68 36.45 19.94
N ALA A 10 25.85 36.98 19.66
CA ALA A 10 26.77 36.44 18.67
C ALA A 10 27.43 35.16 19.20
N VAL A 11 27.54 34.15 18.36
CA VAL A 11 28.31 32.93 18.63
C VAL A 11 29.64 33.08 17.92
N LEU A 12 30.69 33.09 18.73
CA LEU A 12 32.10 33.13 18.30
C LEU A 12 32.59 31.69 18.06
N SER A 13 33.03 31.42 16.86
CA SER A 13 33.65 30.15 16.47
C SER A 13 35.15 30.20 16.78
N LEU A 14 35.65 29.32 17.61
CA LEU A 14 37.08 29.23 17.96
C LEU A 14 37.67 28.00 17.26
N CYS A 15 38.56 28.25 16.25
CA CYS A 15 39.45 27.27 15.69
C CYS A 15 40.64 27.05 16.60
N VAL A 16 40.96 25.81 16.96
CA VAL A 16 42.25 25.46 17.58
C VAL A 16 43.02 24.57 16.61
N LEU A 17 44.13 25.13 16.11
CA LEU A 17 45.20 24.43 15.42
C LEU A 17 46.18 23.88 16.47
N ALA A 18 46.57 22.62 16.38
CA ALA A 18 47.73 22.09 17.07
C ALA A 18 48.66 21.37 16.08
N PHE A 19 49.84 21.95 15.93
CA PHE A 19 51.04 21.38 15.28
C PHE A 19 51.74 20.41 16.23
N GLY A 20 52.38 19.35 15.69
CA GLY A 20 53.32 18.51 16.41
C GLY A 20 54.08 17.59 15.49
N CYS A 21 55.40 17.92 15.34
CA CYS A 21 56.41 17.34 14.45
C CYS A 21 56.92 15.96 14.78
N SER A 22 57.29 15.23 13.73
CA SER A 22 58.60 14.57 13.39
C SER A 22 59.19 13.47 14.27
N SER A 23 59.52 12.33 13.68
CA SER A 23 60.94 11.99 13.36
C SER A 23 61.09 10.64 12.65
N ASN A 24 61.91 10.69 11.61
CA ASN A 24 62.59 9.69 10.80
C ASN A 24 63.09 8.43 11.53
N THR A 25 63.16 7.28 10.81
CA THR A 25 64.41 6.72 10.28
C THR A 25 64.17 5.45 9.46
N GLU A 26 64.65 5.46 8.26
CA GLU A 26 65.49 4.59 7.45
C GLU A 26 65.01 3.19 7.03
N ALA A 27 65.03 3.07 5.69
CA ALA A 27 65.14 1.82 4.93
C ALA A 27 66.62 1.32 4.95
N PRO A 28 66.95 0.10 4.48
CA PRO A 28 67.16 -0.02 3.04
C PRO A 28 66.96 -1.40 2.37
N THR A 29 66.82 -1.30 1.04
CA THR A 29 67.38 -2.13 -0.08
C THR A 29 66.97 -3.57 -0.24
N GLY A 30 66.48 -3.94 -1.37
CA GLY A 30 66.96 -4.35 -2.66
C GLY A 30 66.09 -5.50 -3.16
N GLY A 31 65.80 -5.66 -4.37
CA GLY A 31 66.32 -5.55 -5.67
C GLY A 31 65.41 -6.21 -6.67
N ALA A 32 65.26 -5.58 -7.73
CA ALA A 32 65.29 -5.96 -9.14
C ALA A 32 64.50 -7.21 -9.61
N GLY A 33 63.66 -7.05 -10.55
CA GLY A 33 63.83 -7.29 -11.93
C GLY A 33 62.57 -7.47 -12.76
N ALA A 34 62.46 -6.60 -13.77
CA ALA A 34 62.05 -6.75 -15.16
C ALA A 34 60.64 -7.28 -15.47
N ALA A 35 59.75 -6.53 -16.03
CA ALA A 35 59.59 -5.97 -17.39
C ALA A 35 59.20 -7.00 -18.47
N ALA A 36 58.06 -6.77 -19.08
CA ALA A 36 57.76 -6.63 -20.50
C ALA A 36 56.30 -6.95 -20.79
N GLN A 37 55.52 -5.93 -21.18
CA GLN A 37 55.07 -5.55 -22.53
C GLN A 37 54.04 -6.48 -23.18
N ALA A 38 52.82 -6.01 -23.29
CA ALA A 38 52.15 -5.48 -24.47
C ALA A 38 51.79 -6.47 -25.60
N GLY A 39 50.56 -6.42 -26.01
CA GLY A 39 50.11 -7.02 -27.26
C GLY A 39 48.60 -6.85 -27.44
N ALA A 40 48.21 -5.76 -28.09
CA ALA A 40 46.89 -5.53 -28.66
C ALA A 40 46.79 -6.20 -30.02
N SER A 41 45.56 -6.46 -30.41
CA SER A 41 45.02 -6.44 -31.82
C SER A 41 43.95 -7.54 -31.97
N SER A 42 42.78 -7.23 -32.30
CA SER A 42 42.10 -6.72 -33.49
C SER A 42 41.17 -7.81 -34.06
N LEU A 43 39.89 -7.39 -34.20
CA LEU A 43 38.86 -8.05 -35.05
C LEU A 43 39.27 -8.06 -36.52
N PRO A 44 38.73 -8.92 -37.36
CA PRO A 44 37.53 -8.68 -38.15
C PRO A 44 36.67 -9.93 -38.31
N GLY A 45 35.38 -9.97 -38.64
CA GLY A 45 34.62 -9.24 -39.61
C GLY A 45 33.92 -10.20 -40.58
N ALA A 46 32.60 -10.16 -40.62
CA ALA A 46 31.71 -10.40 -41.74
C ALA A 46 31.73 -11.71 -42.55
N GLY A 47 30.53 -12.25 -42.78
CA GLY A 47 30.28 -13.24 -43.83
C GLY A 47 28.83 -13.74 -43.86
N ARG A 48 28.03 -13.13 -44.71
CA ARG A 48 26.67 -13.53 -45.16
C ARG A 48 26.72 -14.81 -45.98
N SER A 49 25.57 -15.51 -45.97
CA SER A 49 24.67 -15.91 -47.09
C SER A 49 24.07 -17.29 -46.84
N SER A 50 22.76 -17.38 -46.75
CA SER A 50 21.73 -17.62 -47.79
C SER A 50 21.77 -19.02 -48.42
N THR A 51 20.60 -19.63 -48.40
CA THR A 51 19.80 -20.37 -49.38
C THR A 51 19.32 -21.70 -48.83
N SER A 52 18.03 -21.88 -48.63
CA SER A 52 16.91 -22.23 -49.49
C SER A 52 16.83 -23.71 -49.88
N SER A 53 15.62 -24.17 -49.78
CA SER A 53 14.91 -25.29 -50.44
C SER A 53 14.56 -26.43 -49.50
N GLY A 54 13.32 -26.89 -49.32
CA GLY A 54 12.25 -27.08 -50.29
C GLY A 54 11.80 -28.51 -50.23
N GLY A 55 10.50 -28.77 -50.18
CA GLY A 55 9.91 -30.08 -50.41
C GLY A 55 8.91 -30.49 -49.33
N GLN A 56 7.64 -30.16 -49.46
CA GLN A 56 6.51 -30.94 -50.00
C GLN A 56 6.54 -32.42 -49.53
N GLY A 57 5.50 -32.93 -48.89
CA GLY A 57 4.14 -33.07 -49.17
C GLY A 57 3.62 -34.33 -48.52
N GLY A 58 2.36 -34.43 -48.30
CA GLY A 58 1.72 -35.72 -47.97
C GLY A 58 0.44 -35.57 -47.15
N SER A 59 -0.61 -35.34 -47.86
CA SER A 59 -2.01 -35.46 -47.49
C SER A 59 -2.42 -36.92 -47.35
N ALA A 60 -3.33 -37.22 -46.37
CA ALA A 60 -4.41 -38.22 -46.56
C ALA A 60 -5.26 -38.29 -45.28
N THR A 61 -6.43 -37.73 -45.35
CA THR A 61 -7.78 -38.32 -45.42
C THR A 61 -8.28 -39.05 -44.18
N ALA A 62 -9.36 -38.47 -43.66
CA ALA A 62 -10.35 -39.10 -42.78
C ALA A 62 -11.17 -40.17 -43.53
N PRO A 63 -11.90 -41.05 -42.85
CA PRO A 63 -13.35 -40.94 -43.05
C PRO A 63 -14.23 -41.09 -41.77
N ASN A 64 -15.31 -40.44 -41.95
CA ASN A 64 -16.66 -40.46 -41.40
C ASN A 64 -17.25 -41.79 -40.91
N GLY A 65 -18.23 -41.61 -40.03
CA GLY A 65 -19.46 -42.40 -39.85
C GLY A 65 -19.71 -42.73 -38.38
N GLY A 66 -20.80 -42.49 -37.76
CA GLY A 66 -22.14 -42.10 -38.12
C GLY A 66 -23.06 -42.36 -36.94
N THR A 67 -23.97 -41.45 -36.79
CA THR A 67 -25.39 -41.55 -36.40
C THR A 67 -25.84 -42.05 -35.05
N SER A 68 -26.41 -41.10 -34.32
CA SER A 68 -27.83 -40.99 -33.88
C SER A 68 -28.40 -41.98 -32.83
N GLY A 69 -29.03 -41.38 -31.81
CA GLY A 69 -30.00 -42.09 -30.95
C GLY A 69 -30.45 -41.25 -29.77
N SER A 70 -31.35 -40.32 -30.01
CA SER A 70 -32.20 -39.70 -28.99
C SER A 70 -33.28 -40.65 -28.55
N VAL A 71 -33.60 -40.71 -27.21
CA VAL A 71 -34.97 -40.93 -26.73
C VAL A 71 -35.12 -40.26 -25.37
N ALA A 72 -36.11 -39.38 -25.29
CA ALA A 72 -36.69 -38.82 -24.05
C ALA A 72 -37.73 -39.79 -23.48
N LEU A 73 -38.02 -39.66 -22.16
CA LEU A 73 -39.37 -39.56 -21.54
C LEU A 73 -39.31 -39.87 -20.03
N ALA A 74 -39.56 -38.88 -19.22
CA ALA A 74 -40.75 -38.68 -18.38
C ALA A 74 -41.09 -39.74 -17.31
N GLY A 75 -41.32 -39.28 -16.06
CA GLY A 75 -42.14 -39.95 -15.08
C GLY A 75 -41.78 -39.69 -13.62
N ALA A 76 -42.36 -38.68 -12.99
CA ALA A 76 -42.64 -38.72 -11.56
C ALA A 76 -43.97 -39.51 -11.35
N PRO A 77 -44.36 -40.01 -10.19
CA PRO A 77 -44.68 -39.21 -9.01
C PRO A 77 -44.54 -39.92 -7.61
N ASN A 78 -44.57 -39.02 -6.60
CA ASN A 78 -45.13 -39.15 -5.23
C ASN A 78 -45.23 -40.48 -4.47
N SER A 79 -44.74 -40.52 -3.22
CA SER A 79 -45.55 -40.34 -1.99
C SER A 79 -44.93 -40.98 -0.72
N ALA A 80 -44.91 -40.16 0.33
CA ALA A 80 -45.35 -40.39 1.69
C ALA A 80 -44.59 -41.30 2.68
N ALA A 81 -44.21 -40.63 3.76
CA ALA A 81 -44.40 -40.95 5.19
C ALA A 81 -43.59 -42.07 5.87
N GLY A 82 -42.96 -41.69 6.99
CA GLY A 82 -42.73 -42.63 8.09
C GLY A 82 -41.54 -42.32 9.01
N SER A 83 -41.81 -41.55 10.06
CA SER A 83 -41.37 -41.64 11.47
C SER A 83 -39.92 -41.91 11.89
N ALA A 84 -39.41 -40.92 12.65
CA ALA A 84 -38.72 -40.99 13.95
C ALA A 84 -37.51 -41.93 14.14
N GLY A 85 -36.36 -41.28 14.41
CA GLY A 85 -35.19 -41.89 15.03
C GLY A 85 -34.24 -40.79 15.51
N THR A 86 -34.25 -40.56 16.83
CA THR A 86 -33.33 -39.67 17.55
C THR A 86 -31.88 -40.15 17.43
N ALA A 87 -30.97 -39.31 17.02
CA ALA A 87 -29.54 -39.49 17.26
C ALA A 87 -28.86 -38.14 17.54
N ASN A 88 -28.11 -38.12 18.61
CA ASN A 88 -27.34 -37.02 19.17
C ASN A 88 -26.41 -36.36 18.18
N THR A 89 -26.52 -35.03 18.09
CA THR A 89 -25.58 -34.16 17.43
C THR A 89 -24.52 -33.69 18.43
N ALA A 90 -23.27 -34.05 18.17
CA ALA A 90 -22.13 -33.37 18.73
C ALA A 90 -21.94 -32.05 17.95
N GLY A 91 -21.95 -30.95 18.68
CA GLY A 91 -21.96 -29.61 18.14
C GLY A 91 -20.68 -29.21 17.46
N ASN A 92 -20.83 -28.71 16.27
CA ASN A 92 -19.81 -27.94 15.54
C ASN A 92 -19.92 -26.47 16.00
N ALA A 93 -18.94 -25.97 16.72
CA ALA A 93 -18.85 -24.56 17.10
C ALA A 93 -18.36 -23.75 15.92
N GLY A 94 -19.26 -23.46 14.99
CA GLY A 94 -19.12 -22.43 13.99
C GLY A 94 -19.33 -21.06 14.65
N ALA A 95 -18.65 -20.05 14.17
CA ALA A 95 -18.86 -18.66 14.54
C ALA A 95 -20.35 -18.30 14.46
N PRO A 96 -20.90 -17.46 15.35
CA PRO A 96 -22.30 -17.13 15.34
C PRO A 96 -22.67 -16.41 14.05
N ALA A 97 -23.48 -17.03 13.23
CA ALA A 97 -24.20 -16.34 12.18
C ALA A 97 -25.18 -15.39 12.88
N SER A 98 -24.90 -14.09 12.80
CA SER A 98 -25.86 -13.07 13.17
C SER A 98 -27.08 -13.20 12.27
N SER A 99 -28.22 -13.56 12.85
CA SER A 99 -29.52 -13.48 12.20
C SER A 99 -29.72 -12.04 11.68
N ALA A 100 -29.73 -11.89 10.37
CA ALA A 100 -30.09 -10.64 9.72
C ALA A 100 -31.57 -10.36 10.01
N GLY A 101 -31.83 -9.49 10.97
CA GLY A 101 -33.09 -8.76 11.05
C GLY A 101 -33.19 -7.89 9.78
N ALA A 102 -34.33 -7.92 9.11
CA ALA A 102 -34.67 -7.03 8.02
C ALA A 102 -34.73 -5.58 8.57
N GLY A 103 -33.61 -4.92 8.58
CA GLY A 103 -33.44 -3.48 8.85
C GLY A 103 -32.87 -2.86 7.59
N GLY A 104 -33.34 -1.68 7.23
CA GLY A 104 -33.07 -0.97 6.00
C GLY A 104 -31.64 -1.10 5.47
N ALA A 105 -31.48 -1.21 4.17
CA ALA A 105 -30.22 -1.30 3.47
C ALA A 105 -29.32 -0.10 3.88
N GLY A 106 -28.42 -0.32 4.82
CA GLY A 106 -27.35 0.61 5.08
C GLY A 106 -26.48 0.72 3.81
N SER A 107 -26.06 1.95 3.50
CA SER A 107 -25.15 2.19 2.39
C SER A 107 -23.87 1.36 2.56
N ASP A 108 -23.34 0.84 1.44
CA ASP A 108 -22.05 0.16 1.41
C ASP A 108 -20.96 1.06 2.00
N VAL A 109 -20.05 0.45 2.76
CA VAL A 109 -18.84 1.11 3.21
C VAL A 109 -17.81 0.98 2.10
N VAL A 110 -17.63 2.07 1.37
CA VAL A 110 -16.62 2.20 0.30
C VAL A 110 -15.55 3.16 0.78
N ILE A 111 -14.30 2.72 0.73
CA ILE A 111 -13.15 3.55 1.09
C ILE A 111 -12.24 3.74 -0.13
N THR A 112 -11.57 4.87 -0.18
CA THR A 112 -10.52 5.14 -1.14
C THR A 112 -9.17 4.95 -0.45
N ILE A 113 -8.32 4.10 -1.04
CA ILE A 113 -6.94 3.89 -0.61
C ILE A 113 -6.06 4.73 -1.51
N GLU A 114 -5.34 5.67 -0.92
CA GLU A 114 -4.37 6.54 -1.59
C GLU A 114 -2.96 6.16 -1.13
N ASN A 115 -2.20 5.60 -2.05
CA ASN A 115 -0.82 5.17 -1.82
C ASN A 115 0.15 6.34 -2.02
N GLY A 116 1.36 6.23 -1.46
CA GLY A 116 2.45 7.20 -1.68
C GLY A 116 2.51 8.36 -0.68
N GLY A 117 1.40 8.70 0.01
CA GLY A 117 1.34 9.69 1.08
C GLY A 117 1.65 9.12 2.47
N PHE A 118 1.70 9.99 3.47
CA PHE A 118 1.64 9.58 4.88
C PHE A 118 0.20 9.37 5.31
N TRP A 119 -0.04 8.29 6.02
CA TRP A 119 -1.35 8.02 6.59
C TRP A 119 -1.40 8.51 8.03
N ASN A 120 -2.49 9.17 8.38
CA ASN A 120 -2.70 9.77 9.69
C ASN A 120 -3.86 9.09 10.40
N ASP A 121 -3.79 9.09 11.73
CA ASP A 121 -4.89 8.69 12.58
C ASP A 121 -6.01 9.75 12.62
N THR A 122 -7.10 9.45 13.30
CA THR A 122 -8.26 10.35 13.45
C THR A 122 -7.95 11.65 14.21
N THR A 123 -6.77 11.76 14.82
CA THR A 123 -6.29 12.99 15.46
C THR A 123 -5.34 13.80 14.57
N GLY A 124 -5.06 13.32 13.35
CA GLY A 124 -4.13 13.93 12.41
C GLY A 124 -2.65 13.59 12.67
N LYS A 125 -2.36 12.70 13.61
CA LYS A 125 -1.02 12.21 13.86
C LYS A 125 -0.71 11.08 12.89
N ARG A 126 0.54 10.99 12.47
CA ARG A 126 1.02 9.93 11.61
C ARG A 126 0.83 8.56 12.27
N ILE A 127 0.39 7.59 11.48
CA ILE A 127 0.32 6.18 11.89
C ILE A 127 1.74 5.62 11.90
N GLU A 128 2.15 5.05 13.03
CA GLU A 128 3.43 4.39 13.24
C GLU A 128 3.15 2.92 13.59
N ALA A 129 2.98 2.09 12.54
CA ALA A 129 2.68 0.66 12.67
C ALA A 129 3.27 -0.11 11.49
N HIS A 130 4.60 -0.14 11.40
CA HIS A 130 5.36 -0.79 10.33
C HIS A 130 5.55 -2.29 10.58
N GLY A 131 5.94 -3.07 9.55
CA GLY A 131 6.10 -4.52 9.64
C GLY A 131 4.84 -5.25 10.12
N ALA A 132 3.70 -4.65 9.94
CA ALA A 132 2.47 -4.90 10.69
C ALA A 132 1.77 -6.23 10.38
N GLY A 133 0.87 -6.60 11.30
CA GLY A 133 -0.24 -7.51 11.07
C GLY A 133 -1.57 -6.82 11.31
N LEU A 134 -2.61 -7.29 10.64
CA LEU A 134 -3.98 -6.83 10.86
C LEU A 134 -4.87 -8.00 11.30
N ILE A 135 -5.78 -7.69 12.23
CA ILE A 135 -6.76 -8.66 12.73
C ILE A 135 -8.13 -8.01 12.81
N LEU A 136 -9.16 -8.73 12.36
CA LEU A 136 -10.56 -8.34 12.54
C LEU A 136 -11.11 -9.03 13.79
N ASP A 137 -11.57 -8.24 14.75
CA ASP A 137 -12.17 -8.73 15.98
C ASP A 137 -13.45 -7.96 16.32
N GLY A 138 -14.55 -8.66 16.53
CA GLY A 138 -15.85 -8.06 16.86
C GLY A 138 -16.30 -6.97 15.88
N GLY A 139 -15.98 -7.10 14.59
CA GLY A 139 -16.29 -6.10 13.56
C GLY A 139 -15.45 -4.83 13.65
N THR A 140 -14.28 -4.89 14.29
CA THR A 140 -13.27 -3.83 14.37
C THR A 140 -11.96 -4.38 13.84
N TRP A 141 -11.34 -3.67 12.92
CA TRP A 141 -10.01 -3.94 12.44
C TRP A 141 -8.99 -3.36 13.41
N TYR A 142 -7.95 -4.13 13.70
CA TYR A 142 -6.80 -3.68 14.47
C TYR A 142 -5.54 -3.81 13.64
N TRP A 143 -4.80 -2.73 13.53
CA TRP A 143 -3.51 -2.63 12.85
C TRP A 143 -2.43 -2.53 13.91
N ILE A 144 -1.54 -3.54 13.97
CA ILE A 144 -0.53 -3.67 15.01
C ILE A 144 0.83 -3.73 14.34
N GLY A 145 1.73 -2.82 14.69
CA GLY A 145 3.04 -2.72 14.06
C GLY A 145 4.06 -1.90 14.84
N GLU A 146 5.24 -1.81 14.27
CA GLU A 146 6.41 -1.17 14.84
C GLU A 146 6.34 0.35 14.79
N ASP A 147 6.78 1.00 15.85
CA ASP A 147 6.95 2.45 15.91
C ASP A 147 8.35 2.86 15.41
N LYS A 148 8.42 3.52 14.25
CA LYS A 148 9.64 4.08 13.65
C LYS A 148 9.79 5.60 13.85
N SER A 149 8.95 6.23 14.68
CA SER A 149 8.95 7.68 14.95
C SER A 149 10.26 8.23 15.51
N LYS A 150 11.18 7.36 15.97
CA LYS A 150 12.50 7.74 16.47
C LYS A 150 13.60 7.66 15.40
N ASN A 151 13.22 7.43 14.14
CA ASN A 151 14.15 7.30 13.02
C ASN A 151 15.27 6.27 13.29
N SER A 152 14.90 5.09 13.76
CA SER A 152 15.84 4.05 14.20
C SER A 152 15.29 2.66 13.92
N GLY A 153 16.18 1.73 13.52
CA GLY A 153 15.90 0.30 13.49
C GLY A 153 15.72 -0.32 14.88
N ASN A 154 16.26 0.34 15.93
CA ASN A 154 16.11 -0.14 17.31
C ASN A 154 14.66 -0.03 17.78
N PHE A 155 14.26 -0.98 18.61
CA PHE A 155 12.94 -1.03 19.21
C PHE A 155 12.57 0.26 19.96
N ASN A 156 11.40 0.82 19.64
CA ASN A 156 10.78 1.92 20.37
C ASN A 156 9.49 1.44 21.05
N ALA A 157 8.52 1.00 20.29
CA ALA A 157 7.26 0.44 20.74
C ALA A 157 6.63 -0.46 19.65
N VAL A 158 5.64 -1.26 20.04
CA VAL A 158 4.64 -1.82 19.15
C VAL A 158 3.33 -1.10 19.43
N ASN A 159 2.76 -0.49 18.40
CA ASN A 159 1.53 0.30 18.48
C ASN A 159 0.33 -0.48 17.96
N ALA A 160 -0.85 -0.19 18.51
CA ALA A 160 -2.12 -0.68 18.04
C ALA A 160 -3.04 0.48 17.65
N TYR A 161 -3.66 0.35 16.48
CA TYR A 161 -4.69 1.25 15.95
C TYR A 161 -5.95 0.44 15.67
N SER A 162 -7.13 1.07 15.80
CA SER A 162 -8.41 0.45 15.46
C SER A 162 -9.16 1.21 14.38
N SER A 163 -9.95 0.50 13.58
CA SER A 163 -10.82 1.07 12.56
C SER A 163 -12.05 0.21 12.34
N LYS A 164 -13.18 0.84 12.01
CA LYS A 164 -14.41 0.15 11.58
C LYS A 164 -14.49 -0.08 10.08
N ASP A 165 -13.66 0.62 9.32
CA ASP A 165 -13.77 0.72 7.86
C ASP A 165 -12.42 0.59 7.11
N LEU A 166 -11.30 0.33 7.79
CA LEU A 166 -9.94 0.29 7.22
C LEU A 166 -9.41 1.64 6.71
N SER A 167 -10.11 2.76 6.99
CA SER A 167 -9.71 4.10 6.57
C SER A 167 -9.50 5.05 7.75
N HIS A 168 -10.46 5.08 8.68
CA HIS A 168 -10.41 5.95 9.85
C HIS A 168 -9.78 5.21 11.01
N TRP A 169 -8.48 5.40 11.19
CA TRP A 169 -7.68 4.72 12.21
C TRP A 169 -7.56 5.55 13.48
N LYS A 170 -7.92 4.97 14.61
CA LYS A 170 -7.75 5.55 15.93
C LYS A 170 -6.56 4.89 16.62
N PHE A 171 -5.62 5.68 17.13
CA PHE A 171 -4.58 5.16 18.01
C PHE A 171 -5.20 4.65 19.30
N GLU A 172 -4.92 3.42 19.67
CA GLU A 172 -5.44 2.81 20.88
C GLU A 172 -4.40 2.78 22.01
N ASN A 173 -3.22 2.22 21.73
CA ASN A 173 -2.19 2.04 22.75
C ASN A 173 -0.83 1.72 22.13
N ALA A 174 0.26 2.02 22.86
CA ALA A 174 1.57 1.40 22.67
C ALA A 174 1.62 0.11 23.49
N ILE A 175 1.19 -1.01 22.86
CA ILE A 175 0.88 -2.29 23.52
C ILE A 175 2.10 -3.08 23.99
N ILE A 176 3.27 -2.80 23.44
CA ILE A 176 4.57 -3.23 23.94
C ILE A 176 5.49 -2.01 23.94
N THR A 177 6.17 -1.78 25.07
CA THR A 177 7.11 -0.67 25.25
C THR A 177 8.39 -1.18 25.93
N LYS A 178 9.38 -0.32 26.05
CA LYS A 178 10.61 -0.64 26.80
C LYS A 178 10.36 -0.93 28.27
N SER A 179 9.21 -0.52 28.83
CA SER A 179 8.81 -0.83 30.21
C SER A 179 8.11 -2.18 30.37
N THR A 180 7.78 -2.86 29.26
CA THR A 180 7.09 -4.16 29.30
C THR A 180 7.96 -5.26 29.92
N SER A 181 9.28 -5.26 29.68
CA SER A 181 10.24 -6.13 30.36
C SER A 181 11.62 -5.49 30.44
N THR A 182 12.47 -5.98 31.36
CA THR A 182 13.87 -5.51 31.49
C THR A 182 14.69 -5.83 30.23
N GLU A 183 14.37 -6.93 29.53
CA GLU A 183 15.04 -7.32 28.30
C GLU A 183 14.72 -6.38 27.14
N LEU A 184 13.49 -5.87 27.06
CA LEU A 184 13.09 -4.85 26.07
C LEU A 184 13.71 -3.47 26.35
N ALA A 185 14.06 -3.19 27.59
CA ALA A 185 14.75 -1.96 27.96
C ALA A 185 16.23 -1.94 27.56
N ALA A 186 16.80 -3.10 27.18
CA ALA A 186 18.19 -3.21 26.79
C ALA A 186 18.51 -2.33 25.57
N SER A 187 19.69 -1.71 25.57
CA SER A 187 20.17 -0.92 24.44
C SER A 187 20.38 -1.82 23.22
N GLY A 188 19.99 -1.35 22.05
CA GLY A 188 20.14 -2.09 20.80
C GLY A 188 19.16 -3.25 20.62
N ARG A 189 18.07 -3.32 21.38
CA ARG A 189 17.01 -4.30 21.15
C ARG A 189 16.33 -4.03 19.80
N ILE A 190 16.12 -5.12 19.06
CA ILE A 190 15.37 -5.16 17.80
C ILE A 190 14.10 -5.96 18.06
N ILE A 191 12.97 -5.41 17.73
CA ILE A 191 11.64 -6.05 17.75
C ILE A 191 10.97 -5.68 16.44
N GLU A 192 10.69 -6.67 15.62
CA GLU A 192 10.18 -6.46 14.27
C GLU A 192 9.01 -7.39 13.96
N ARG A 193 8.16 -6.98 13.02
CA ARG A 193 7.09 -7.76 12.40
C ARG A 193 6.08 -8.39 13.35
N PRO A 194 5.50 -7.65 14.32
CA PRO A 194 4.53 -8.20 15.25
C PRO A 194 3.26 -8.66 14.52
N LYS A 195 2.82 -9.89 14.82
CA LYS A 195 1.58 -10.48 14.31
C LYS A 195 0.76 -11.02 15.47
N VAL A 196 -0.56 -10.82 15.44
CA VAL A 196 -1.47 -11.22 16.52
C VAL A 196 -2.55 -12.16 16.01
N ILE A 197 -2.83 -13.20 16.77
CA ILE A 197 -3.98 -14.09 16.58
C ILE A 197 -4.72 -14.28 17.91
N TYR A 198 -6.04 -14.51 17.81
CA TYR A 198 -6.86 -14.81 18.99
C TYR A 198 -7.00 -16.32 19.20
N ASN A 199 -6.71 -16.77 20.42
CA ASN A 199 -6.95 -18.14 20.87
C ASN A 199 -8.29 -18.22 21.62
N ALA A 200 -9.29 -18.85 21.00
CA ALA A 200 -10.63 -18.96 21.56
C ALA A 200 -10.70 -19.85 22.80
N THR A 201 -9.78 -20.82 22.95
CA THR A 201 -9.72 -21.72 24.10
C THR A 201 -9.18 -21.03 25.33
N THR A 202 -8.05 -20.36 25.21
CA THR A 202 -7.42 -19.64 26.32
C THR A 202 -7.98 -18.24 26.52
N LYS A 203 -8.75 -17.72 25.55
CA LYS A 203 -9.30 -16.35 25.50
C LYS A 203 -8.19 -15.30 25.58
N GLN A 204 -7.06 -15.58 24.94
CA GLN A 204 -5.92 -14.69 24.87
C GLN A 204 -5.64 -14.27 23.43
N TYR A 205 -5.21 -13.04 23.25
CA TYR A 205 -4.51 -12.59 22.06
C TYR A 205 -3.04 -12.97 22.23
N VAL A 206 -2.51 -13.69 21.27
CA VAL A 206 -1.12 -14.15 21.25
C VAL A 206 -0.41 -13.45 20.10
N MET A 207 0.68 -12.78 20.44
CA MET A 207 1.55 -12.11 19.48
C MET A 207 2.85 -12.88 19.32
N TRP A 208 3.27 -13.06 18.09
CA TRP A 208 4.61 -13.51 17.72
C TRP A 208 5.31 -12.41 16.94
N LEU A 209 6.63 -12.32 17.08
CA LEU A 209 7.45 -11.29 16.45
C LEU A 209 8.91 -11.73 16.36
N HIS A 210 9.68 -11.05 15.53
CA HIS A 210 11.14 -11.18 15.48
C HIS A 210 11.76 -10.48 16.70
N TRP A 211 12.56 -11.22 17.44
CA TRP A 211 13.28 -10.77 18.63
C TRP A 211 14.77 -10.86 18.41
N ASP A 212 15.47 -9.72 18.45
CA ASP A 212 16.92 -9.68 18.20
C ASP A 212 17.63 -8.56 18.97
N GLY A 213 18.96 -8.57 18.90
CA GLY A 213 19.82 -7.46 19.25
C GLY A 213 20.36 -6.77 18.00
N ASN A 214 21.03 -5.62 18.15
CA ASN A 214 21.54 -4.81 17.04
C ASN A 214 22.60 -5.51 16.14
N SER A 215 23.11 -6.67 16.54
CA SER A 215 23.96 -7.54 15.72
C SER A 215 23.18 -8.58 14.91
N TYR A 216 21.86 -8.67 15.09
CA TYR A 216 21.00 -9.72 14.52
C TYR A 216 21.50 -11.15 14.85
N GLY A 217 22.13 -11.32 16.03
CA GLY A 217 22.73 -12.58 16.46
C GLY A 217 21.85 -13.42 17.37
N ASP A 218 20.84 -12.83 18.02
CA ASP A 218 19.88 -13.58 18.84
C ASP A 218 18.98 -14.43 17.92
N ALA A 219 18.41 -13.83 16.89
CA ALA A 219 17.56 -14.46 15.87
C ALA A 219 16.52 -15.39 16.49
N GLU A 220 15.66 -14.84 17.35
CA GLU A 220 14.65 -15.56 18.12
C GLU A 220 13.24 -15.12 17.75
N ALA A 221 12.25 -15.94 18.05
CA ALA A 221 10.86 -15.55 18.06
C ALA A 221 10.49 -15.07 19.47
N GLY A 222 9.91 -13.88 19.58
CA GLY A 222 9.31 -13.38 20.82
C GLY A 222 7.82 -13.69 20.87
N VAL A 223 7.31 -14.12 22.02
CA VAL A 223 5.92 -14.49 22.24
C VAL A 223 5.34 -13.65 23.37
N PHE A 224 4.21 -12.98 23.11
CA PHE A 224 3.53 -12.13 24.06
C PHE A 224 2.05 -12.47 24.14
N THR A 225 1.42 -12.18 25.27
CA THR A 225 0.00 -12.44 25.50
C THR A 225 -0.72 -11.25 26.12
N CYS A 226 -1.99 -11.08 25.78
CA CYS A 226 -2.88 -10.12 26.42
C CYS A 226 -4.33 -10.64 26.38
N ALA A 227 -5.13 -10.29 27.40
CA ALA A 227 -6.55 -10.61 27.43
C ALA A 227 -7.40 -9.73 26.51
N THR A 228 -6.87 -8.56 26.11
CA THR A 228 -7.53 -7.61 25.21
C THR A 228 -6.59 -7.23 24.07
N ILE A 229 -7.12 -7.05 22.88
CA ILE A 229 -6.32 -6.91 21.65
C ILE A 229 -5.40 -5.68 21.65
N ALA A 230 -5.85 -4.57 22.22
CA ALA A 230 -5.09 -3.33 22.33
C ALA A 230 -4.63 -3.03 23.77
N GLY A 231 -4.59 -4.04 24.63
CA GLY A 231 -4.09 -3.91 26.00
C GLY A 231 -2.56 -4.05 26.09
N ASP A 232 -2.04 -3.94 27.31
CA ASP A 232 -0.61 -4.09 27.58
C ASP A 232 -0.22 -5.57 27.51
N TYR A 233 0.50 -5.96 26.47
CA TYR A 233 0.97 -7.31 26.29
C TYR A 233 2.10 -7.64 27.27
N LYS A 234 2.14 -8.89 27.70
CA LYS A 234 3.17 -9.41 28.60
C LYS A 234 4.05 -10.38 27.83
N LEU A 235 5.36 -10.27 27.99
CA LEU A 235 6.31 -11.24 27.48
C LEU A 235 6.05 -12.60 28.13
N SER A 236 5.79 -13.60 27.31
CA SER A 236 5.66 -15.00 27.71
C SER A 236 7.01 -15.72 27.60
N SER A 237 7.66 -15.58 26.45
CA SER A 237 8.98 -16.19 26.18
C SER A 237 9.60 -15.58 24.93
N HIS A 238 10.89 -15.81 24.75
CA HIS A 238 11.58 -15.70 23.47
C HIS A 238 12.53 -16.88 23.30
N PHE A 239 12.66 -17.39 22.09
CA PHE A 239 13.46 -18.58 21.83
C PHE A 239 13.67 -18.80 20.33
N ARG A 240 14.64 -19.64 19.98
CA ARG A 240 14.82 -20.16 18.63
C ARG A 240 13.89 -21.35 18.39
N PRO A 241 12.90 -21.26 17.48
CA PRO A 241 11.97 -22.36 17.19
C PRO A 241 12.70 -23.62 16.73
N ASN A 242 12.58 -24.72 17.48
CA ASN A 242 13.32 -25.98 17.25
C ASN A 242 14.84 -25.77 17.05
N ALA A 243 15.45 -24.84 17.81
CA ALA A 243 16.83 -24.40 17.72
C ALA A 243 17.23 -23.73 16.38
N ASN A 244 16.29 -23.46 15.49
CA ASN A 244 16.55 -22.69 14.26
C ASN A 244 16.52 -21.19 14.56
N MET A 245 17.31 -20.42 13.81
CA MET A 245 17.17 -18.96 13.76
C MET A 245 15.74 -18.59 13.38
N SER A 246 15.26 -17.47 13.90
CA SER A 246 13.95 -16.90 13.54
C SER A 246 14.12 -15.40 13.36
N ARG A 247 13.96 -14.93 12.14
CA ARG A 247 13.97 -13.51 11.77
C ARG A 247 12.60 -13.12 11.25
N ASP A 248 12.49 -12.39 10.17
CA ASP A 248 11.23 -11.95 9.59
C ASP A 248 10.16 -13.03 9.61
N ASP A 249 9.00 -12.68 10.14
CA ASP A 249 7.96 -13.65 10.45
C ASP A 249 6.56 -13.22 10.05
N THR A 250 5.66 -14.19 10.07
CA THR A 250 4.21 -13.99 10.01
C THR A 250 3.47 -15.11 10.76
N LEU A 251 2.23 -14.81 11.12
CA LEU A 251 1.29 -15.80 11.63
C LEU A 251 0.19 -16.09 10.59
N PHE A 252 -0.24 -17.33 10.56
CA PHE A 252 -1.37 -17.77 9.76
C PHE A 252 -2.26 -18.69 10.60
N LYS A 253 -3.58 -18.41 10.60
CA LYS A 253 -4.58 -19.28 11.22
C LYS A 253 -5.44 -19.89 10.13
N ASP A 254 -5.47 -21.23 10.06
CA ASP A 254 -6.23 -21.95 9.05
C ASP A 254 -7.69 -22.13 9.45
N ASP A 255 -8.51 -22.60 8.50
CA ASP A 255 -9.95 -22.78 8.65
C ASP A 255 -10.31 -23.83 9.74
N ASP A 256 -9.40 -24.77 10.02
CA ASP A 256 -9.54 -25.77 11.09
C ASP A 256 -9.20 -25.24 12.49
N GLY A 257 -8.84 -23.96 12.58
CA GLY A 257 -8.48 -23.28 13.82
C GLY A 257 -7.04 -23.50 14.28
N LYS A 258 -6.24 -24.32 13.58
CA LYS A 258 -4.80 -24.42 13.86
C LYS A 258 -4.08 -23.16 13.44
N ALA A 259 -3.08 -22.81 14.22
CA ALA A 259 -2.23 -21.67 13.96
C ALA A 259 -0.82 -22.09 13.55
N TYR A 260 -0.24 -21.29 12.69
CA TYR A 260 1.08 -21.55 12.11
C TYR A 260 1.94 -20.30 12.23
N PHE A 261 3.22 -20.52 12.54
CA PHE A 261 4.26 -19.51 12.55
C PHE A 261 5.21 -19.78 11.38
N ILE A 262 5.46 -18.76 10.58
CA ILE A 262 6.37 -18.83 9.45
C ILE A 262 7.49 -17.82 9.69
N SER A 263 8.75 -18.25 9.64
CA SER A 263 9.88 -17.34 9.81
C SER A 263 11.06 -17.66 8.90
N ALA A 264 11.82 -16.62 8.57
CA ALA A 264 13.11 -16.76 7.91
C ALA A 264 14.15 -17.30 8.89
N ALA A 265 14.96 -18.25 8.43
CA ALA A 265 15.96 -18.95 9.23
C ALA A 265 17.26 -19.15 8.45
N ASN A 266 18.31 -19.61 9.12
CA ASN A 266 19.60 -19.94 8.51
C ASN A 266 20.13 -18.77 7.64
N GLU A 267 20.28 -17.57 8.24
CA GLU A 267 20.67 -16.34 7.54
C GLU A 267 19.76 -16.05 6.31
N ASN A 268 18.44 -16.24 6.47
CA ASN A 268 17.39 -16.10 5.48
C ASN A 268 17.46 -17.10 4.30
N ALA A 269 18.33 -18.11 4.37
CA ALA A 269 18.42 -19.14 3.33
C ALA A 269 17.25 -20.12 3.36
N ASP A 270 16.55 -20.22 4.48
CA ASP A 270 15.40 -21.11 4.68
C ASP A 270 14.17 -20.31 5.14
N LEU A 271 12.99 -20.75 4.73
CA LEU A 271 11.71 -20.39 5.34
C LEU A 271 11.18 -21.61 6.08
N MET A 272 10.92 -21.43 7.36
CA MET A 272 10.43 -22.49 8.24
C MET A 272 8.94 -22.26 8.53
N LEU A 273 8.15 -23.32 8.40
CA LEU A 273 6.73 -23.31 8.77
C LEU A 273 6.53 -24.27 9.94
N TYR A 274 5.96 -23.75 11.01
CA TYR A 274 5.69 -24.47 12.24
C TYR A 274 4.20 -24.46 12.57
N GLU A 275 3.64 -25.61 12.96
CA GLU A 275 2.34 -25.68 13.65
C GLU A 275 2.55 -25.29 15.11
N LEU A 276 1.75 -24.36 15.61
CA LEU A 276 1.78 -23.93 17.01
C LEU A 276 1.05 -24.94 17.91
N SER A 277 1.41 -24.93 19.20
CA SER A 277 0.67 -25.62 20.26
C SER A 277 -0.77 -25.13 20.35
N ASP A 278 -1.62 -25.87 21.05
CA ASP A 278 -3.07 -25.58 21.12
C ASP A 278 -3.36 -24.24 21.86
N ASP A 279 -2.44 -23.76 22.69
CA ASP A 279 -2.47 -22.44 23.33
C ASP A 279 -1.80 -21.34 22.52
N TYR A 280 -1.15 -21.68 21.38
CA TYR A 280 -0.38 -20.83 20.48
C TYR A 280 0.92 -20.24 21.08
N LEU A 281 1.40 -20.76 22.21
CA LEU A 281 2.55 -20.19 22.90
C LEU A 281 3.89 -20.86 22.55
N THR A 282 3.85 -22.06 21.95
CA THR A 282 5.05 -22.83 21.61
C THR A 282 4.91 -23.52 20.26
N ILE A 283 6.01 -24.10 19.77
CA ILE A 283 6.01 -24.91 18.55
C ILE A 283 5.54 -26.34 18.91
N LYS A 284 4.50 -26.81 18.22
CA LYS A 284 4.02 -28.21 18.32
C LYS A 284 4.84 -29.13 17.43
N ARG A 285 5.10 -28.72 16.20
CA ARG A 285 5.94 -29.42 15.23
C ARG A 285 6.37 -28.53 14.09
N GLN A 286 7.48 -28.85 13.47
CA GLN A 286 7.85 -28.31 12.18
C GLN A 286 7.03 -28.99 11.09
N VAL A 287 6.36 -28.20 10.24
CA VAL A 287 5.54 -28.67 9.12
C VAL A 287 6.38 -28.75 7.86
N LEU A 288 7.17 -27.70 7.59
CA LEU A 288 7.89 -27.54 6.34
C LEU A 288 9.18 -26.76 6.55
N LYS A 289 10.16 -27.06 5.72
CA LYS A 289 11.35 -26.26 5.46
C LYS A 289 11.43 -26.02 3.95
N LEU A 290 11.37 -24.75 3.52
CA LEU A 290 11.64 -24.34 2.16
C LEU A 290 13.05 -23.75 2.12
N THR A 291 13.98 -24.41 1.41
CA THR A 291 15.31 -23.83 1.16
C THR A 291 15.19 -22.89 -0.02
N THR A 292 15.62 -21.66 0.17
CA THR A 292 15.46 -20.57 -0.78
C THR A 292 16.81 -19.89 -1.06
N ALA A 293 16.84 -19.02 -2.06
CA ALA A 293 18.01 -18.19 -2.31
C ALA A 293 17.91 -16.87 -1.53
N LYS A 294 17.83 -16.94 -0.18
CA LYS A 294 17.66 -15.82 0.75
C LYS A 294 16.33 -15.08 0.55
N ARG A 295 15.31 -15.56 1.27
CA ARG A 295 13.97 -14.93 1.31
C ARG A 295 13.60 -14.55 2.74
N GLU A 296 12.92 -13.40 2.87
CA GLU A 296 12.42 -12.83 4.12
C GLU A 296 11.03 -12.23 3.94
N ALA A 297 10.52 -11.50 4.92
CA ALA A 297 9.24 -10.81 4.90
C ALA A 297 8.05 -11.69 4.46
N PRO A 298 7.85 -12.87 5.08
CA PRO A 298 6.77 -13.77 4.69
C PRO A 298 5.40 -13.13 4.96
N ALA A 299 4.46 -13.28 4.00
CA ALA A 299 3.06 -12.93 4.18
C ALA A 299 2.21 -14.05 3.55
N MET A 300 1.32 -14.65 4.35
CA MET A 300 0.60 -15.86 3.96
C MET A 300 -0.91 -15.64 3.97
N PHE A 301 -1.59 -16.20 2.97
CA PHE A 301 -3.05 -16.25 2.92
C PHE A 301 -3.54 -17.52 2.19
N LYS A 302 -4.84 -17.79 2.31
CA LYS A 302 -5.51 -18.93 1.66
C LYS A 302 -6.70 -18.42 0.84
N GLN A 303 -6.79 -18.88 -0.40
CA GLN A 303 -7.95 -18.62 -1.28
C GLN A 303 -8.33 -19.88 -2.06
N GLY A 304 -9.61 -20.24 -2.04
CA GLY A 304 -10.12 -21.36 -2.83
C GLY A 304 -9.42 -22.70 -2.52
N GLY A 305 -9.06 -22.93 -1.24
CA GLY A 305 -8.34 -24.13 -0.81
C GLY A 305 -6.85 -24.14 -1.15
N ARG A 306 -6.28 -23.03 -1.67
CA ARG A 306 -4.87 -22.90 -1.99
C ARG A 306 -4.20 -21.87 -1.10
N TYR A 307 -3.04 -22.21 -0.60
CA TYR A 307 -2.16 -21.34 0.18
C TYR A 307 -1.23 -20.58 -0.76
N PHE A 308 -0.99 -19.32 -0.44
CA PHE A 308 -0.02 -18.45 -1.10
C PHE A 308 0.90 -17.87 -0.03
N LEU A 309 2.21 -17.96 -0.26
CA LEU A 309 3.24 -17.41 0.62
C LEU A 309 4.09 -16.42 -0.19
N ILE A 310 3.87 -15.14 0.06
CA ILE A 310 4.62 -14.02 -0.54
C ILE A 310 5.87 -13.79 0.31
N THR A 311 6.98 -13.44 -0.35
CA THR A 311 8.26 -13.18 0.31
C THR A 311 9.04 -12.11 -0.47
N SER A 312 9.97 -11.41 0.20
CA SER A 312 10.98 -10.57 -0.43
C SER A 312 12.35 -11.27 -0.45
N ALA A 313 13.29 -10.80 -1.28
CA ALA A 313 14.69 -11.15 -1.11
C ALA A 313 15.27 -10.44 0.13
N ALA A 314 16.37 -10.96 0.67
CA ALA A 314 17.04 -10.37 1.82
C ALA A 314 18.04 -9.29 1.35
N THR A 315 17.58 -8.06 1.27
CA THR A 315 18.37 -6.87 0.84
C THR A 315 18.36 -5.75 1.89
N GLY A 316 18.06 -6.09 3.16
CA GLY A 316 17.90 -5.10 4.23
C GLY A 316 16.70 -4.20 3.98
N TRP A 317 16.89 -2.89 4.05
CA TRP A 317 15.83 -1.89 3.83
C TRP A 317 15.55 -1.58 2.35
N ASP A 318 16.41 -2.05 1.42
CA ASP A 318 16.23 -1.82 0.00
C ASP A 318 15.11 -2.70 -0.56
N SER A 319 14.21 -2.11 -1.33
CA SER A 319 13.14 -2.83 -2.01
C SER A 319 13.69 -3.76 -3.11
N ASN A 320 13.03 -4.88 -3.32
CA ASN A 320 13.44 -5.91 -4.27
C ASN A 320 12.24 -6.62 -4.90
N GLN A 321 12.51 -7.55 -5.82
CA GLN A 321 11.48 -8.36 -6.46
C GLN A 321 10.83 -9.31 -5.45
N ALA A 322 9.56 -9.07 -5.08
CA ALA A 322 8.77 -10.06 -4.38
C ALA A 322 8.53 -11.29 -5.24
N GLU A 323 8.51 -12.44 -4.59
CA GLU A 323 8.15 -13.71 -5.22
C GLU A 323 7.25 -14.49 -4.26
N TYR A 324 6.45 -15.40 -4.82
CA TYR A 324 5.54 -16.22 -4.04
C TYR A 324 5.64 -17.70 -4.38
N PHE A 325 5.29 -18.50 -3.41
CA PHE A 325 4.98 -19.93 -3.56
C PHE A 325 3.47 -20.15 -3.45
N SER A 326 2.97 -21.26 -3.99
CA SER A 326 1.61 -21.71 -3.72
C SER A 326 1.55 -23.24 -3.52
N ALA A 327 0.59 -23.71 -2.70
CA ALA A 327 0.36 -25.10 -2.43
C ALA A 327 -1.11 -25.38 -2.11
N THR A 328 -1.54 -26.63 -2.21
CA THR A 328 -2.87 -27.08 -1.77
C THR A 328 -2.87 -27.67 -0.36
N ALA A 329 -1.67 -27.92 0.19
CA ALA A 329 -1.46 -28.36 1.56
C ALA A 329 -0.26 -27.64 2.15
N LEU A 330 -0.25 -27.43 3.48
CA LEU A 330 0.83 -26.68 4.16
C LEU A 330 2.16 -27.40 4.15
N ASP A 331 2.15 -28.74 4.13
CA ASP A 331 3.31 -29.59 3.99
C ASP A 331 3.75 -29.79 2.53
N GLY A 332 3.04 -29.18 1.59
CA GLY A 332 3.36 -29.15 0.15
C GLY A 332 2.67 -30.27 -0.66
N PRO A 333 3.14 -30.48 -1.90
CA PRO A 333 4.26 -29.78 -2.53
C PRO A 333 3.95 -28.31 -2.84
N TRP A 334 4.94 -27.45 -2.60
CA TRP A 334 4.90 -26.02 -2.97
C TRP A 334 5.46 -25.82 -4.38
N THR A 335 4.91 -24.88 -5.12
CA THR A 335 5.42 -24.51 -6.45
C THR A 335 6.82 -23.92 -6.36
N ALA A 336 7.50 -23.77 -7.49
CA ALA A 336 8.67 -22.92 -7.59
C ALA A 336 8.29 -21.45 -7.31
N LEU A 337 9.27 -20.64 -6.90
CA LEU A 337 9.13 -19.20 -6.74
C LEU A 337 8.68 -18.55 -8.06
N THR A 338 7.69 -17.69 -7.97
CA THR A 338 7.12 -16.93 -9.08
C THR A 338 7.11 -15.45 -8.72
N LYS A 339 7.53 -14.60 -9.64
CA LYS A 339 7.62 -13.15 -9.44
C LYS A 339 6.23 -12.52 -9.22
N LEU A 340 6.18 -11.52 -8.32
CA LEU A 340 5.00 -10.72 -8.02
C LEU A 340 5.32 -9.22 -8.16
N GLY A 341 4.52 -8.49 -8.95
CA GLY A 341 4.75 -7.08 -9.21
C GLY A 341 5.96 -6.81 -10.10
N ASN A 342 6.53 -5.61 -9.99
CA ASN A 342 7.73 -5.22 -10.73
C ASN A 342 9.02 -5.60 -9.97
N SER A 343 10.19 -5.23 -10.49
CA SER A 343 11.52 -5.59 -9.95
C SER A 343 11.81 -5.07 -8.54
N THR A 344 11.07 -4.07 -8.08
CA THR A 344 11.17 -3.49 -6.73
C THR A 344 9.90 -3.69 -5.91
N THR A 345 8.93 -4.47 -6.45
CA THR A 345 7.61 -4.63 -5.82
C THR A 345 6.96 -3.27 -5.54
N TYR A 346 7.09 -2.34 -6.51
CA TYR A 346 6.62 -0.96 -6.41
C TYR A 346 7.23 -0.20 -5.22
N ASP A 347 8.53 -0.45 -4.97
CA ASP A 347 9.34 0.09 -3.88
C ASP A 347 8.82 -0.28 -2.49
N THR A 348 8.38 -1.54 -2.33
CA THR A 348 7.84 -2.06 -1.07
C THR A 348 8.42 -3.40 -0.68
N GLN A 349 8.29 -3.72 0.62
CA GLN A 349 8.49 -5.04 1.19
C GLN A 349 7.17 -5.52 1.81
N SER A 350 6.82 -6.79 1.65
CA SER A 350 5.60 -7.35 2.22
C SER A 350 5.61 -7.31 3.75
N ALA A 351 4.46 -6.95 4.35
CA ALA A 351 4.24 -7.05 5.79
C ALA A 351 3.14 -8.06 6.12
N TYR A 352 2.04 -8.01 5.36
CA TYR A 352 0.86 -8.85 5.59
C TYR A 352 -0.04 -8.95 4.35
N VAL A 353 -1.00 -9.89 4.37
CA VAL A 353 -2.13 -9.89 3.44
C VAL A 353 -3.42 -9.78 4.23
N ILE A 354 -4.21 -8.75 3.95
CA ILE A 354 -5.46 -8.46 4.65
C ILE A 354 -6.61 -9.12 3.89
N PRO A 355 -7.30 -10.13 4.44
CA PRO A 355 -8.50 -10.70 3.83
C PRO A 355 -9.72 -9.84 4.18
N VAL A 356 -10.22 -9.04 3.24
CA VAL A 356 -11.43 -8.25 3.41
C VAL A 356 -12.61 -9.05 2.86
N GLN A 357 -13.25 -9.81 3.73
CA GLN A 357 -14.41 -10.63 3.40
C GLN A 357 -15.68 -9.79 3.46
N GLY A 358 -16.37 -9.68 2.35
CA GLY A 358 -17.67 -9.01 2.25
C GLY A 358 -18.78 -9.95 1.80
N LEU A 359 -19.93 -9.36 1.46
CA LEU A 359 -21.13 -10.09 1.06
C LEU A 359 -21.02 -10.79 -0.30
N LYS A 360 -20.25 -10.24 -1.23
CA LYS A 360 -20.08 -10.77 -2.61
C LYS A 360 -18.83 -11.62 -2.77
N SER A 361 -17.73 -11.17 -2.18
CA SER A 361 -16.42 -11.80 -2.38
C SER A 361 -15.45 -11.45 -1.24
N THR A 362 -14.23 -11.96 -1.34
CA THR A 362 -13.11 -11.54 -0.50
C THR A 362 -12.06 -10.86 -1.37
N THR A 363 -11.73 -9.62 -1.03
CA THR A 363 -10.56 -8.94 -1.58
C THR A 363 -9.38 -9.21 -0.65
N TYR A 364 -8.29 -9.73 -1.22
CA TYR A 364 -7.02 -9.88 -0.51
C TYR A 364 -6.17 -8.67 -0.81
N VAL A 365 -5.80 -7.93 0.22
CA VAL A 365 -5.02 -6.70 0.10
C VAL A 365 -3.58 -6.99 0.54
N TYR A 366 -2.63 -6.82 -0.37
CA TYR A 366 -1.21 -6.76 -0.04
C TYR A 366 -0.96 -5.51 0.79
N ALA A 367 -0.49 -5.67 2.01
CA ALA A 367 -0.01 -4.60 2.85
C ALA A 367 1.52 -4.64 2.86
N GLY A 368 2.15 -3.59 2.37
CA GLY A 368 3.59 -3.46 2.28
C GLY A 368 4.10 -2.18 2.92
N ASP A 369 5.35 -2.21 3.38
CA ASP A 369 6.08 -1.05 3.82
C ASP A 369 6.99 -0.55 2.71
N ARG A 370 6.94 0.75 2.42
CA ARG A 370 7.91 1.45 1.59
C ARG A 370 8.95 2.05 2.52
N TRP A 371 9.96 1.23 2.83
CA TRP A 371 11.06 1.64 3.70
C TRP A 371 11.88 2.76 3.09
N GLN A 372 12.35 3.67 3.93
CA GLN A 372 13.21 4.78 3.52
C GLN A 372 14.40 4.88 4.48
N ASP A 373 15.45 4.09 4.23
CA ASP A 373 16.69 4.14 4.99
C ASP A 373 17.64 5.19 4.39
N PRO A 374 18.33 6.04 5.17
CA PRO A 374 18.38 6.08 6.64
C PRO A 374 17.28 6.90 7.31
N ASP A 375 16.29 7.40 6.57
CA ASP A 375 15.16 8.16 7.10
C ASP A 375 13.94 7.24 7.33
N LEU A 376 14.06 6.30 8.30
CA LEU A 376 12.99 5.35 8.59
C LEU A 376 11.67 6.01 9.01
N VAL A 377 11.75 7.21 9.60
CA VAL A 377 10.55 8.03 9.86
C VAL A 377 9.87 8.47 8.56
N GLY A 378 10.59 8.54 7.44
CA GLY A 378 10.06 8.79 6.10
C GLY A 378 9.30 7.62 5.47
N SER A 379 9.38 6.41 6.04
CA SER A 379 8.74 5.21 5.50
C SER A 379 7.22 5.34 5.40
N LYS A 380 6.62 4.71 4.39
CA LYS A 380 5.19 4.84 4.05
C LYS A 380 4.55 3.47 3.89
N TYR A 381 3.23 3.44 3.81
CA TYR A 381 2.45 2.24 3.57
C TYR A 381 1.96 2.18 2.13
N ILE A 382 1.93 0.97 1.57
CA ILE A 382 1.34 0.69 0.27
C ILE A 382 0.38 -0.48 0.42
N TRP A 383 -0.89 -0.26 0.08
CA TRP A 383 -1.90 -1.30 0.05
C TRP A 383 -2.39 -1.49 -1.39
N LEU A 384 -2.29 -2.72 -1.89
CA LEU A 384 -2.64 -3.05 -3.28
C LEU A 384 -3.54 -4.29 -3.34
N PRO A 385 -4.57 -4.33 -4.21
CA PRO A 385 -5.41 -5.49 -4.36
C PRO A 385 -4.65 -6.62 -5.06
N LEU A 386 -4.69 -7.82 -4.49
CA LEU A 386 -4.16 -9.03 -5.09
C LEU A 386 -5.20 -9.66 -6.02
N LYS A 387 -4.75 -10.12 -7.18
CA LYS A 387 -5.55 -10.86 -8.16
C LYS A 387 -5.11 -12.32 -8.17
N VAL A 388 -6.02 -13.25 -7.87
CA VAL A 388 -5.76 -14.69 -7.88
C VAL A 388 -6.53 -15.34 -9.00
N SER A 389 -5.82 -16.10 -9.85
CA SER A 389 -6.41 -16.92 -10.92
C SER A 389 -5.77 -18.31 -10.91
N GLY A 390 -6.45 -19.29 -10.32
CA GLY A 390 -5.93 -20.64 -10.14
C GLY A 390 -4.68 -20.66 -9.26
N THR A 391 -3.53 -20.96 -9.84
CA THR A 391 -2.22 -20.95 -9.15
C THR A 391 -1.47 -19.64 -9.29
N THR A 392 -1.99 -18.71 -10.11
CA THR A 392 -1.33 -17.45 -10.44
C THR A 392 -1.79 -16.35 -9.48
N LEU A 393 -0.83 -15.68 -8.87
CA LEU A 393 -1.01 -14.47 -8.10
C LEU A 393 -0.39 -13.31 -8.88
N SER A 394 -1.12 -12.21 -9.02
CA SER A 394 -0.63 -10.98 -9.63
C SER A 394 -1.04 -9.75 -8.83
N MET A 395 -0.30 -8.68 -9.02
CA MET A 395 -0.49 -7.41 -8.34
C MET A 395 -0.03 -6.30 -9.29
N ASP A 396 -0.83 -5.25 -9.43
CA ASP A 396 -0.47 -4.05 -10.17
C ASP A 396 -0.35 -2.87 -9.21
N ASN A 397 0.40 -1.84 -9.63
CA ASN A 397 0.48 -0.59 -8.87
C ASN A 397 -0.75 0.27 -9.15
N TYR A 398 -1.33 0.77 -8.08
CA TYR A 398 -2.40 1.77 -8.14
C TYR A 398 -2.08 2.85 -7.10
N ASP A 399 -1.90 4.07 -7.54
CA ASP A 399 -1.72 5.20 -6.62
C ASP A 399 -3.00 5.47 -5.85
N LYS A 400 -4.15 5.19 -6.48
CA LYS A 400 -5.47 5.35 -5.88
C LYS A 400 -6.41 4.24 -6.37
N TRP A 401 -7.20 3.65 -5.47
CA TRP A 401 -8.20 2.64 -5.77
C TRP A 401 -9.25 2.56 -4.67
N GLN A 402 -10.42 1.99 -4.95
CA GLN A 402 -11.51 1.85 -4.00
C GLN A 402 -11.69 0.41 -3.54
N LEU A 403 -11.95 0.26 -2.24
CA LEU A 403 -12.33 -0.99 -1.59
C LEU A 403 -13.75 -0.83 -1.03
N ASN A 404 -14.67 -1.65 -1.52
CA ASN A 404 -15.98 -1.80 -0.91
C ASN A 404 -15.89 -2.86 0.18
N VAL A 405 -15.73 -2.41 1.42
CA VAL A 405 -15.54 -3.29 2.59
C VAL A 405 -16.78 -4.14 2.84
N THR A 406 -17.99 -3.58 2.62
CA THR A 406 -19.26 -4.30 2.80
C THR A 406 -19.41 -5.43 1.79
N GLN A 407 -19.04 -5.20 0.53
CA GLN A 407 -19.19 -6.20 -0.53
C GLN A 407 -17.97 -7.10 -0.70
N GLY A 408 -16.78 -6.72 -0.15
CA GLY A 408 -15.51 -7.40 -0.36
C GLY A 408 -15.03 -7.33 -1.81
N THR A 409 -15.35 -6.24 -2.50
CA THR A 409 -14.95 -5.97 -3.88
C THR A 409 -14.07 -4.74 -3.97
N TRP A 410 -13.34 -4.61 -5.07
CA TRP A 410 -12.49 -3.45 -5.30
C TRP A 410 -12.61 -2.96 -6.75
N SER A 411 -12.22 -1.70 -6.98
CA SER A 411 -12.29 -1.04 -8.28
C SER A 411 -11.19 0.01 -8.42
N THR A 412 -10.69 0.20 -9.63
CA THR A 412 -9.91 1.37 -10.01
C THR A 412 -10.77 2.50 -10.58
N ASN A 413 -12.04 2.20 -10.87
CA ASN A 413 -13.00 3.24 -11.18
C ASN A 413 -13.41 3.91 -9.87
N ILE A 414 -12.82 5.04 -9.60
CA ILE A 414 -13.05 5.79 -8.38
C ILE A 414 -14.26 6.66 -8.62
N ASP A 415 -15.36 6.29 -7.95
CA ASP A 415 -16.51 7.21 -7.84
C ASP A 415 -16.23 8.16 -6.66
N ASP A 416 -15.45 9.19 -6.94
CA ASP A 416 -15.17 10.28 -6.00
C ASP A 416 -16.18 11.45 -6.17
N GLY A 417 -17.23 11.20 -6.94
CA GLY A 417 -18.27 12.17 -7.28
C GLY A 417 -17.83 13.13 -8.40
N PHE A 418 -16.61 12.94 -8.95
CA PHE A 418 -16.15 13.76 -10.07
C PHE A 418 -16.80 13.31 -11.37
N LEU A 419 -17.17 14.28 -12.17
CA LEU A 419 -17.69 14.01 -13.50
C LEU A 419 -16.58 13.62 -14.45
N PRO A 420 -16.80 12.65 -15.37
CA PRO A 420 -15.80 12.25 -16.35
C PRO A 420 -15.47 13.40 -17.30
N GLN A 421 -14.20 13.75 -17.41
CA GLN A 421 -13.70 14.89 -18.18
C GLN A 421 -13.49 14.58 -19.68
N GLY A 422 -13.59 13.32 -20.11
CA GLY A 422 -13.29 12.90 -21.49
C GLY A 422 -14.13 13.56 -22.61
N ALA A 423 -15.28 14.17 -22.26
CA ALA A 423 -16.12 14.93 -23.17
C ALA A 423 -16.01 16.46 -22.99
N TRP A 424 -15.15 16.91 -22.08
CA TRP A 424 -14.99 18.32 -21.77
C TRP A 424 -14.20 19.03 -22.87
N THR A 425 -14.57 20.27 -23.14
CA THR A 425 -13.88 21.12 -24.10
C THR A 425 -13.66 22.51 -23.53
N LEU A 426 -12.48 23.08 -23.83
CA LEU A 426 -12.17 24.45 -23.49
C LEU A 426 -13.01 25.38 -24.31
N LEU A 427 -13.76 26.31 -23.68
CA LEU A 427 -14.48 27.38 -24.33
C LEU A 427 -13.66 28.67 -24.40
N HIS A 428 -12.98 28.98 -23.31
CA HIS A 428 -12.19 30.18 -23.16
C HIS A 428 -11.18 30.03 -22.03
N ALA A 429 -10.00 30.58 -22.22
CA ALA A 429 -9.07 30.97 -21.17
C ALA A 429 -8.58 32.38 -21.51
N ASP A 430 -8.49 33.25 -20.52
CA ASP A 430 -8.00 34.62 -20.77
C ASP A 430 -6.51 34.63 -21.11
N SER A 431 -5.77 33.64 -20.64
CA SER A 431 -4.32 33.55 -20.80
C SER A 431 -3.82 32.12 -20.62
N GLU A 432 -2.79 31.72 -21.38
CA GLU A 432 -2.07 30.46 -21.19
C GLU A 432 -0.59 30.62 -21.58
N GLU A 433 0.31 29.97 -20.84
CA GLU A 433 1.74 29.94 -21.12
C GLU A 433 2.08 28.80 -22.09
N THR A 434 2.66 29.14 -23.23
CA THR A 434 3.03 28.17 -24.27
C THR A 434 4.46 28.34 -24.79
N GLN A 435 5.23 29.29 -24.23
CA GLN A 435 6.57 29.58 -24.64
C GLN A 435 7.61 29.19 -23.57
N GLY A 436 7.35 29.50 -22.32
CA GLY A 436 8.23 29.19 -21.19
C GLY A 436 8.06 27.77 -20.68
N GLU A 437 6.83 27.24 -20.77
CA GLU A 437 6.47 25.88 -20.38
C GLU A 437 5.20 25.42 -21.12
N ASP A 438 4.80 24.17 -20.91
CA ASP A 438 3.52 23.60 -21.38
C ASP A 438 2.42 23.92 -20.36
N GLY A 439 1.96 25.17 -20.34
CA GLY A 439 0.93 25.68 -19.46
C GLY A 439 -0.44 25.82 -20.14
N HIS A 440 -0.78 24.97 -21.10
CA HIS A 440 -2.06 25.00 -21.81
C HIS A 440 -3.26 24.91 -20.85
N ALA A 441 -4.31 25.68 -21.14
CA ALA A 441 -5.51 25.72 -20.30
C ALA A 441 -6.24 24.36 -20.22
N THR A 442 -6.08 23.51 -21.22
CA THR A 442 -6.61 22.14 -21.21
C THR A 442 -5.96 21.23 -20.16
N ASN A 443 -4.76 21.55 -19.68
CA ASN A 443 -4.12 20.81 -18.60
C ASN A 443 -4.88 20.91 -17.27
N ALA A 444 -5.74 21.93 -17.11
CA ALA A 444 -6.58 22.06 -15.90
C ALA A 444 -7.69 20.99 -15.79
N PHE A 445 -7.90 20.16 -16.81
CA PHE A 445 -8.93 19.10 -16.81
C PHE A 445 -8.55 17.92 -17.72
N ASP A 446 -7.27 17.54 -17.71
CA ASP A 446 -6.73 16.43 -18.49
C ASP A 446 -6.62 15.11 -17.67
N GLY A 447 -6.93 15.18 -16.37
CA GLY A 447 -6.85 14.05 -15.43
C GLY A 447 -5.43 13.75 -14.94
N SER A 448 -4.47 14.66 -15.18
CA SER A 448 -3.07 14.50 -14.80
C SER A 448 -2.64 15.55 -13.77
N PRO A 449 -2.46 15.23 -12.50
CA PRO A 449 -2.00 16.20 -11.49
C PRO A 449 -0.56 16.69 -11.71
N SER A 450 0.16 16.15 -12.71
CA SER A 450 1.53 16.54 -13.02
C SER A 450 1.64 17.59 -14.13
N THR A 451 0.56 17.87 -14.84
CA THR A 451 0.41 18.96 -15.81
C THR A 451 -0.31 20.13 -15.14
N ILE A 452 -0.14 21.34 -15.65
CA ILE A 452 -0.82 22.52 -15.11
C ILE A 452 -1.31 23.44 -16.24
N TRP A 453 -2.45 24.05 -16.08
CA TRP A 453 -2.72 25.34 -16.70
C TRP A 453 -1.90 26.38 -15.96
N HIS A 454 -1.12 27.18 -16.69
CA HIS A 454 -0.44 28.35 -16.17
C HIS A 454 -0.72 29.54 -17.07
N THR A 455 -1.07 30.69 -16.48
CA THR A 455 -1.29 31.92 -17.23
C THR A 455 0.04 32.46 -17.76
N GLN A 456 -0.04 33.18 -18.87
CA GLN A 456 1.12 33.68 -19.61
C GLN A 456 2.03 34.55 -18.75
N TYR A 457 3.34 34.28 -18.81
CA TYR A 457 4.42 35.11 -18.25
C TYR A 457 5.49 35.42 -19.29
N THR A 458 5.46 34.79 -20.46
CA THR A 458 6.40 35.02 -21.57
C THR A 458 5.64 35.34 -22.86
N PRO A 459 5.91 36.48 -23.55
CA PRO A 459 6.86 37.52 -23.20
C PRO A 459 6.32 38.60 -22.25
N THR A 460 5.08 38.52 -21.86
CA THR A 460 4.41 39.50 -20.99
C THR A 460 3.50 38.80 -20.01
N THR A 461 3.34 39.34 -18.82
CA THR A 461 2.41 38.88 -17.79
C THR A 461 1.11 39.68 -17.89
N THR A 462 -0.01 39.02 -17.67
CA THR A 462 -1.34 39.63 -17.46
C THR A 462 -1.66 39.65 -15.98
N GLU A 463 -2.46 40.64 -15.57
CA GLU A 463 -2.87 40.80 -14.17
C GLU A 463 -4.19 40.07 -13.90
N HIS A 464 -4.43 39.71 -12.65
CA HIS A 464 -5.72 39.16 -12.22
C HIS A 464 -6.90 40.12 -12.51
N PRO A 465 -8.10 39.62 -12.73
CA PRO A 465 -8.52 38.22 -12.58
C PRO A 465 -8.22 37.36 -13.80
N HIS A 466 -7.89 36.08 -13.58
CA HIS A 466 -7.74 35.09 -14.63
C HIS A 466 -8.93 34.15 -14.65
N GLU A 467 -9.31 33.65 -15.82
CA GLU A 467 -10.46 32.77 -15.93
C GLU A 467 -10.29 31.65 -16.95
N ILE A 468 -10.94 30.53 -16.65
CA ILE A 468 -11.13 29.41 -17.58
C ILE A 468 -12.61 29.08 -17.68
N GLN A 469 -13.11 28.81 -18.90
CA GLN A 469 -14.47 28.40 -19.18
C GLN A 469 -14.48 27.06 -19.91
N ILE A 470 -15.33 26.14 -19.45
CA ILE A 470 -15.34 24.75 -19.88
C ILE A 470 -16.77 24.34 -20.25
N ASP A 471 -16.94 23.65 -21.39
CA ASP A 471 -18.16 22.90 -21.74
C ASP A 471 -17.97 21.44 -21.32
N MET A 472 -18.80 20.94 -20.40
CA MET A 472 -18.78 19.55 -19.94
C MET A 472 -19.41 18.56 -20.94
N GLY A 473 -19.90 19.02 -22.09
CA GLY A 473 -20.50 18.20 -23.15
C GLY A 473 -21.92 17.76 -22.87
N ALA A 474 -22.36 17.73 -21.61
CA ALA A 474 -23.73 17.36 -21.21
C ALA A 474 -24.17 18.18 -19.98
N SER A 475 -25.48 18.08 -19.67
CA SER A 475 -26.09 18.76 -18.51
C SER A 475 -26.03 17.85 -17.27
N TYR A 476 -25.59 18.40 -16.15
CA TYR A 476 -25.42 17.71 -14.88
C TYR A 476 -26.10 18.45 -13.73
N SER A 477 -26.48 17.72 -12.68
CA SER A 477 -26.84 18.31 -11.39
C SER A 477 -25.57 18.40 -10.56
N LEU A 478 -24.96 19.59 -10.51
CA LEU A 478 -23.71 19.83 -9.79
C LEU A 478 -23.96 20.14 -8.32
N THR A 479 -23.12 19.64 -7.44
CA THR A 479 -23.18 19.89 -5.99
C THR A 479 -21.86 20.42 -5.42
N GLY A 480 -20.83 20.56 -6.25
CA GLY A 480 -19.53 21.06 -5.85
C GLY A 480 -18.52 21.09 -6.99
N PHE A 481 -17.33 21.56 -6.68
CA PHE A 481 -16.16 21.47 -7.55
C PHE A 481 -14.91 21.15 -6.73
N ARG A 482 -13.84 20.70 -7.40
CA ARG A 482 -12.49 20.56 -6.85
C ARG A 482 -11.54 21.48 -7.59
N TYR A 483 -10.71 22.18 -6.86
CA TYR A 483 -9.48 22.81 -7.33
C TYR A 483 -8.28 22.05 -6.76
N LEU A 484 -7.40 21.57 -7.61
CA LEU A 484 -6.12 21.01 -7.24
C LEU A 484 -5.02 22.01 -7.63
N PRO A 485 -4.29 22.60 -6.67
CA PRO A 485 -3.12 23.43 -6.97
C PRO A 485 -2.03 22.61 -7.66
N ARG A 486 -1.05 23.27 -8.26
CA ARG A 486 0.16 22.63 -8.79
C ARG A 486 0.83 21.75 -7.75
N GLN A 487 1.35 20.60 -8.17
CA GLN A 487 1.88 19.55 -7.29
C GLN A 487 3.40 19.43 -7.27
N ASP A 488 4.10 20.23 -8.06
CA ASP A 488 5.56 20.35 -8.07
C ASP A 488 6.08 21.13 -6.83
N THR A 489 7.34 21.51 -6.80
CA THR A 489 7.94 22.27 -5.69
C THR A 489 7.72 23.76 -5.78
N ASP A 490 7.25 24.27 -6.92
CA ASP A 490 6.98 25.68 -7.19
C ASP A 490 5.59 26.06 -6.69
N ASP A 491 5.42 27.25 -6.09
CA ASP A 491 4.14 27.75 -5.55
C ASP A 491 3.56 28.96 -6.32
N HIS A 492 4.24 29.39 -7.39
CA HIS A 492 3.76 30.47 -8.24
C HIS A 492 2.43 30.13 -8.91
N GLY A 493 1.49 31.06 -8.83
CA GLY A 493 0.18 30.95 -9.46
C GLY A 493 -0.85 30.16 -8.63
N MET A 494 -0.53 29.66 -7.42
CA MET A 494 -1.53 29.03 -6.59
C MET A 494 -2.64 30.01 -6.20
N VAL A 495 -3.91 29.65 -6.53
CA VAL A 495 -5.06 30.55 -6.36
C VAL A 495 -5.35 30.78 -4.87
N ALA A 496 -5.52 32.04 -4.49
CA ALA A 496 -6.01 32.44 -3.17
C ALA A 496 -7.51 32.72 -3.18
N GLN A 497 -7.95 33.84 -3.77
CA GLN A 497 -9.36 34.20 -3.86
C GLN A 497 -9.95 33.73 -5.20
N TYR A 498 -11.17 33.21 -5.15
CA TYR A 498 -11.81 32.66 -6.33
C TYR A 498 -13.32 32.94 -6.39
N GLU A 499 -13.86 32.85 -7.61
CA GLU A 499 -15.27 32.69 -7.90
C GLU A 499 -15.48 31.47 -8.80
N PHE A 500 -16.54 30.70 -8.56
CA PHE A 500 -16.93 29.57 -9.38
C PHE A 500 -18.37 29.72 -9.86
N TYR A 501 -18.56 29.53 -11.15
CA TYR A 501 -19.85 29.66 -11.80
C TYR A 501 -20.24 28.36 -12.49
N ALA A 502 -21.52 28.03 -12.45
CA ALA A 502 -22.13 26.91 -13.14
C ALA A 502 -23.38 27.39 -13.86
N SER A 503 -23.47 27.19 -15.18
CA SER A 503 -24.56 27.68 -16.01
C SER A 503 -25.06 26.65 -17.04
N ALA A 504 -26.33 26.74 -17.40
CA ALA A 504 -26.89 26.02 -18.54
C ALA A 504 -26.65 26.77 -19.88
N ASP A 505 -26.16 28.01 -19.81
CA ASP A 505 -25.93 28.90 -20.95
C ASP A 505 -24.52 29.51 -20.84
N SER A 506 -23.69 29.27 -21.86
CA SER A 506 -22.28 29.74 -21.88
C SER A 506 -22.14 31.26 -22.04
N ALA A 507 -23.20 31.95 -22.46
CA ALA A 507 -23.20 33.41 -22.60
C ALA A 507 -23.71 34.13 -21.35
N ASN A 508 -24.37 33.42 -20.43
CA ASN A 508 -24.99 34.03 -19.26
C ASN A 508 -24.62 33.23 -17.98
N TRP A 509 -23.64 33.71 -17.25
CA TRP A 509 -23.10 33.04 -16.07
C TRP A 509 -23.90 33.28 -14.78
N GLY A 510 -24.68 34.37 -14.72
CA GLY A 510 -25.42 34.74 -13.51
C GLY A 510 -24.51 35.10 -12.34
N THR A 511 -24.89 34.67 -11.12
CA THR A 511 -24.09 34.83 -9.92
C THR A 511 -23.21 33.60 -9.68
N ALA A 512 -22.03 33.81 -9.09
CA ALA A 512 -21.17 32.74 -8.68
C ALA A 512 -21.92 31.78 -7.74
N VAL A 513 -21.77 30.47 -7.94
CA VAL A 513 -22.35 29.43 -7.08
C VAL A 513 -21.47 29.17 -5.85
N ALA A 514 -20.20 29.54 -5.93
CA ALA A 514 -19.26 29.51 -4.82
C ALA A 514 -18.23 30.63 -4.95
N THR A 515 -17.83 31.22 -3.84
CA THR A 515 -16.73 32.19 -3.73
C THR A 515 -15.99 31.93 -2.44
N GLY A 516 -14.71 32.27 -2.35
CA GLY A 516 -13.96 32.08 -1.13
C GLY A 516 -12.48 32.36 -1.26
N THR A 517 -11.74 31.94 -0.24
CA THR A 517 -10.27 31.97 -0.20
C THR A 517 -9.76 30.59 0.17
N PHE A 518 -8.87 30.04 -0.62
CA PHE A 518 -8.25 28.74 -0.35
C PHE A 518 -7.15 28.87 0.70
N ASN A 519 -6.88 27.75 1.38
CA ASN A 519 -5.68 27.60 2.20
C ASN A 519 -4.44 27.56 1.32
N THR A 520 -3.31 28.06 1.82
CA THR A 520 -2.02 28.16 1.11
C THR A 520 -1.24 26.82 1.09
N ASP A 521 -1.93 25.67 1.08
CA ASP A 521 -1.33 24.35 0.95
C ASP A 521 -1.63 23.71 -0.41
N ARG A 522 -0.88 22.69 -0.79
CA ARG A 522 -1.03 21.97 -2.07
C ARG A 522 -2.12 20.89 -2.06
N LYS A 523 -2.87 20.77 -0.97
CA LYS A 523 -3.96 19.80 -0.88
C LYS A 523 -5.11 20.19 -1.80
N GLU A 524 -5.86 19.21 -2.28
CA GLU A 524 -7.09 19.47 -3.02
C GLU A 524 -8.08 20.32 -2.21
N LYS A 525 -8.82 21.15 -2.90
CA LYS A 525 -9.84 22.04 -2.33
C LYS A 525 -11.21 21.62 -2.89
N ARG A 526 -11.98 20.86 -2.09
CA ARG A 526 -13.36 20.51 -2.45
C ARG A 526 -14.32 21.56 -1.89
N VAL A 527 -15.09 22.17 -2.77
CA VAL A 527 -16.02 23.25 -2.42
C VAL A 527 -17.44 22.80 -2.75
N PRO A 528 -18.27 22.46 -1.75
CA PRO A 528 -19.68 22.15 -1.97
C PRO A 528 -20.50 23.41 -2.18
N PHE A 529 -21.58 23.29 -2.98
CA PHE A 529 -22.60 24.31 -3.14
C PHE A 529 -23.99 23.69 -3.32
N ALA A 530 -25.05 24.51 -3.25
CA ALA A 530 -26.42 24.05 -3.47
C ALA A 530 -26.56 23.47 -4.88
N ALA A 531 -27.29 22.36 -5.04
CA ALA A 531 -27.45 21.68 -6.31
C ALA A 531 -27.85 22.64 -7.43
N LYS A 532 -27.11 22.62 -8.54
CA LYS A 532 -27.29 23.50 -9.69
C LYS A 532 -27.23 22.68 -10.98
N THR A 533 -28.29 22.77 -11.81
CA THR A 533 -28.23 22.24 -13.17
C THR A 533 -27.35 23.11 -14.05
N ALA A 534 -26.33 22.52 -14.65
CA ALA A 534 -25.39 23.22 -15.51
C ALA A 534 -24.74 22.29 -16.53
N ARG A 535 -24.32 22.88 -17.66
CA ARG A 535 -23.44 22.27 -18.66
C ARG A 535 -22.10 22.96 -18.74
N TYR A 536 -22.06 24.23 -18.34
CA TYR A 536 -20.88 25.07 -18.49
C TYR A 536 -20.33 25.47 -17.13
N LEU A 537 -19.01 25.48 -17.02
CA LEU A 537 -18.26 25.90 -15.85
C LEU A 537 -17.41 27.12 -16.17
N ARG A 538 -17.29 28.03 -15.20
CA ARG A 538 -16.32 29.12 -15.24
C ARG A 538 -15.65 29.23 -13.89
N PHE A 539 -14.34 29.14 -13.86
CA PHE A 539 -13.52 29.38 -12.69
C PHE A 539 -12.76 30.69 -12.88
N VAL A 540 -12.82 31.55 -11.88
CA VAL A 540 -12.15 32.84 -11.87
C VAL A 540 -11.19 32.89 -10.69
N ALA A 541 -9.91 33.02 -10.95
CA ALA A 541 -8.88 33.31 -9.97
C ALA A 541 -8.79 34.83 -9.79
N LEU A 542 -9.11 35.30 -8.60
CA LEU A 542 -9.11 36.73 -8.29
C LEU A 542 -7.76 37.21 -7.76
N THR A 543 -7.05 36.36 -7.03
CA THR A 543 -5.72 36.62 -6.48
C THR A 543 -4.92 35.31 -6.31
N GLU A 544 -3.63 35.46 -6.23
CA GLU A 544 -2.64 34.42 -5.97
C GLU A 544 -2.13 34.51 -4.51
N ILE A 545 -1.58 33.39 -3.96
CA ILE A 545 -1.19 33.30 -2.54
C ILE A 545 -0.04 34.22 -2.12
N ASN A 546 0.88 34.54 -3.04
CA ASN A 546 2.04 35.40 -2.84
C ASN A 546 1.79 36.85 -3.34
N GLY A 547 0.61 37.11 -3.92
CA GLY A 547 0.25 38.41 -4.50
C GLY A 547 0.88 38.65 -5.87
N GLU A 548 1.23 37.60 -6.59
CA GLU A 548 1.75 37.64 -7.94
C GLU A 548 0.63 37.65 -8.98
N ALA A 549 0.96 37.99 -10.22
CA ALA A 549 0.00 38.17 -11.29
C ALA A 549 -0.38 36.87 -12.03
N TRP A 550 0.08 35.71 -11.55
CA TRP A 550 -0.09 34.44 -12.25
C TRP A 550 -1.19 33.57 -11.64
N THR A 551 -1.69 32.64 -12.44
CA THR A 551 -2.60 31.58 -11.99
C THR A 551 -2.09 30.23 -12.50
N SER A 552 -2.08 29.23 -11.63
CA SER A 552 -1.81 27.84 -11.96
C SER A 552 -2.87 26.90 -11.39
N VAL A 553 -3.29 25.90 -12.20
CA VAL A 553 -4.29 24.88 -11.85
C VAL A 553 -3.80 23.55 -12.36
N ALA A 554 -3.59 22.58 -11.46
CA ALA A 554 -3.30 21.20 -11.89
C ALA A 554 -4.59 20.50 -12.32
N GLU A 555 -5.67 20.61 -11.52
CA GLU A 555 -6.95 20.02 -11.89
C GLU A 555 -8.14 20.88 -11.41
N LEU A 556 -9.13 20.95 -12.25
CA LEU A 556 -10.43 21.54 -11.96
C LEU A 556 -11.53 20.53 -12.31
N ASP A 557 -12.20 20.01 -11.30
CA ASP A 557 -13.26 19.00 -11.47
C ASP A 557 -14.61 19.53 -11.04
N ALA A 558 -15.66 18.96 -11.61
CA ALA A 558 -17.02 19.16 -11.15
C ALA A 558 -17.53 17.92 -10.40
N ILE A 559 -18.26 18.16 -9.32
CA ILE A 559 -18.88 17.13 -8.48
C ILE A 559 -20.37 17.14 -8.73
N GLY A 560 -20.94 15.99 -9.12
CA GLY A 560 -22.36 15.91 -9.45
C GLY A 560 -22.77 14.60 -10.09
N VAL A 561 -23.96 14.59 -10.67
CA VAL A 561 -24.52 13.43 -11.39
C VAL A 561 -25.13 13.88 -12.73
N LEU A 562 -25.11 13.01 -13.74
CA LEU A 562 -25.76 13.25 -15.02
C LEU A 562 -27.27 13.46 -14.80
N GLN A 563 -27.85 14.44 -15.48
CA GLN A 563 -29.30 14.71 -15.46
C GLN A 563 -30.08 13.87 -16.46
#